data_5c0caabc44ed4e22d913e2902cd8dd35
#
_entry.id   5c0caabc44ed4e22d913e2902cd8dd35
#
_cell.length_a   1.000
_cell.length_b   1.000
_cell.length_c   1.000
_cell.angle_alpha   90.00
_cell.angle_beta   90.00
_cell.angle_gamma   90.00
#
_symmetry.space_group_name_H-M   'P 1'
#
loop_
_entity.id
_entity.type
_entity.pdbx_description
1 polymer ?
#
loop_
_entity_poly.entity_id
_entity_poly.type
_entity_poly.pdbx_seq_one_letter_code
_entity_poly.pdbx_strand_id
1 'polypeptide(L)'
;MKKVPTHIFIEQSLQSFRSGFSSAKTLSTLSRFNGVVSWICFRTFDVEPEYLAATSARKAVGITVPKGTKAKQCVINHVIDFVPDVVIEYTKNGNPKPQCFDKADSWVIAKAGWIECQNR
;
A
#
# COMPACT_ATOMS: atom_id res chain seq x y z
N MET A 1 12.52 -16.82 18.35
CA MET A 1 13.06 -16.94 16.98
C MET A 1 12.59 -15.75 16.15
N LYS A 2 13.51 -15.03 15.53
CA LYS A 2 13.16 -13.92 14.65
C LYS A 2 12.54 -14.49 13.36
N LYS A 3 11.35 -14.01 13.02
CA LYS A 3 10.76 -14.33 11.73
C LYS A 3 11.39 -13.45 10.64
N VAL A 4 11.89 -14.09 9.59
CA VAL A 4 12.45 -13.40 8.43
C VAL A 4 11.38 -13.39 7.34
N PRO A 5 11.12 -12.25 6.68
CA PRO A 5 10.14 -12.22 5.61
C PRO A 5 10.62 -13.08 4.43
N THR A 6 9.70 -13.85 3.86
CA THR A 6 9.95 -14.64 2.66
C THR A 6 9.52 -13.90 1.40
N HIS A 7 8.59 -12.98 1.54
CA HIS A 7 8.07 -12.15 0.45
C HIS A 7 7.89 -10.72 0.96
N ILE A 8 8.21 -9.75 0.13
CA ILE A 8 8.06 -8.33 0.43
C ILE A 8 7.32 -7.69 -0.74
N PHE A 9 6.26 -6.96 -0.45
CA PHE A 9 5.47 -6.27 -1.47
C PHE A 9 5.49 -4.79 -1.22
N ILE A 10 5.68 -4.03 -2.28
CA ILE A 10 5.74 -2.57 -2.25
C ILE A 10 4.70 -2.03 -3.23
N GLU A 11 3.99 -0.97 -2.84
CA GLU A 11 3.08 -0.30 -3.75
C GLU A 11 3.85 0.29 -4.92
N GLN A 12 3.41 -0.04 -6.13
CA GLN A 12 4.02 0.48 -7.34
C GLN A 12 3.71 1.96 -7.48
N SER A 13 4.76 2.76 -7.69
CA SER A 13 4.57 4.18 -8.00
C SER A 13 3.99 4.33 -9.40
N LEU A 14 3.34 5.47 -9.67
CA LEU A 14 2.79 5.77 -10.99
C LEU A 14 3.92 5.75 -12.03
N GLN A 15 3.66 5.08 -13.15
CA GLN A 15 4.65 4.95 -14.24
C GLN A 15 4.57 6.09 -15.24
N SER A 16 3.42 6.78 -15.30
CA SER A 16 3.20 7.85 -16.26
C SER A 16 2.63 9.09 -15.61
N PHE A 17 2.98 10.24 -16.17
CA PHE A 17 2.41 11.51 -15.75
C PHE A 17 0.95 11.59 -16.14
N ARG A 18 0.11 11.97 -15.16
CA ARG A 18 -1.30 12.30 -15.40
C ARG A 18 -1.55 13.73 -14.96
N SER A 19 -2.07 14.55 -15.86
CA SER A 19 -2.42 15.93 -15.55
C SER A 19 -3.39 15.97 -14.35
N GLY A 20 -3.07 16.82 -13.37
CA GLY A 20 -3.88 16.98 -12.17
C GLY A 20 -3.64 15.95 -11.05
N PHE A 21 -2.81 14.93 -11.26
CA PHE A 21 -2.52 13.92 -10.24
C PHE A 21 -1.14 14.07 -9.62
N SER A 22 -0.08 14.04 -10.43
CA SER A 22 1.29 14.14 -9.93
C SER A 22 2.17 14.83 -10.95
N SER A 23 3.14 15.60 -10.45
CA SER A 23 4.16 16.19 -11.31
C SER A 23 5.22 15.15 -11.70
N ALA A 24 5.95 15.42 -12.78
CA ALA A 24 7.08 14.59 -13.19
C ALA A 24 8.14 14.48 -12.08
N LYS A 25 8.37 15.57 -11.34
CA LYS A 25 9.29 15.57 -10.20
C LYS A 25 8.83 14.62 -9.11
N THR A 26 7.54 14.65 -8.77
CA THR A 26 6.97 13.76 -7.76
C THR A 26 7.11 12.30 -8.17
N LEU A 27 6.79 11.95 -9.41
CA LEU A 27 6.95 10.59 -9.93
C LEU A 27 8.39 10.13 -9.87
N SER A 28 9.33 10.98 -10.27
CA SER A 28 10.76 10.67 -10.23
C SER A 28 11.25 10.43 -8.80
N THR A 29 10.82 11.28 -7.85
CA THR A 29 11.20 11.16 -6.46
C THR A 29 10.67 9.85 -5.85
N LEU A 30 9.41 9.49 -6.12
CA LEU A 30 8.82 8.25 -5.63
C LEU A 30 9.50 7.02 -6.22
N SER A 31 9.86 7.07 -7.51
CA SER A 31 10.57 5.95 -8.16
C SER A 31 11.94 5.75 -7.56
N ARG A 32 12.68 6.81 -7.29
CA ARG A 32 13.99 6.73 -6.63
C ARG A 32 13.86 6.17 -5.22
N PHE A 33 12.87 6.64 -4.47
CA PHE A 33 12.61 6.17 -3.11
C PHE A 33 12.31 4.68 -3.10
N ASN A 34 11.45 4.22 -4.00
CA ASN A 34 11.13 2.79 -4.12
C ASN A 34 12.37 1.96 -4.47
N GLY A 35 13.24 2.47 -5.33
CA GLY A 35 14.50 1.83 -5.67
C GLY A 35 15.41 1.65 -4.45
N VAL A 36 15.55 2.72 -3.65
CA VAL A 36 16.37 2.67 -2.43
C VAL A 36 15.79 1.69 -1.41
N VAL A 37 14.47 1.72 -1.19
CA VAL A 37 13.80 0.80 -0.26
C VAL A 37 13.98 -0.65 -0.73
N SER A 38 13.85 -0.90 -2.03
CA SER A 38 14.04 -2.25 -2.59
C SER A 38 15.47 -2.76 -2.36
N TRP A 39 16.45 -1.89 -2.56
CA TRP A 39 17.86 -2.23 -2.31
C TRP A 39 18.08 -2.58 -0.82
N ILE A 40 17.54 -1.76 0.09
CA ILE A 40 17.66 -2.00 1.52
C ILE A 40 17.01 -3.33 1.91
N CYS A 41 15.82 -3.62 1.39
CA CYS A 41 15.12 -4.89 1.65
C CYS A 41 15.95 -6.09 1.16
N PHE A 42 16.48 -5.99 -0.04
CA PHE A 42 17.31 -7.05 -0.61
C PHE A 42 18.58 -7.27 0.24
N ARG A 43 19.25 -6.18 0.62
CA ARG A 43 20.47 -6.26 1.42
C ARG A 43 20.20 -6.80 2.83
N THR A 44 19.06 -6.47 3.42
CA THR A 44 18.75 -6.84 4.80
C THR A 44 18.20 -8.26 4.91
N PHE A 45 17.34 -8.65 3.95
CA PHE A 45 16.57 -9.90 4.05
C PHE A 45 16.89 -10.92 2.95
N ASP A 46 17.72 -10.56 1.98
CA ASP A 46 18.01 -11.37 0.81
C ASP A 46 16.74 -11.74 0.02
N VAL A 47 15.79 -10.83 0.00
CA VAL A 47 14.51 -10.97 -0.72
C VAL A 47 14.33 -9.78 -1.64
N GLU A 48 14.15 -10.04 -2.92
CA GLU A 48 13.82 -8.99 -3.89
C GLU A 48 12.34 -8.64 -3.77
N PRO A 49 11.99 -7.37 -3.46
CA PRO A 49 10.59 -6.98 -3.37
C PRO A 49 9.86 -7.07 -4.70
N GLU A 50 8.59 -7.38 -4.64
CA GLU A 50 7.66 -7.34 -5.78
C GLU A 50 6.78 -6.11 -5.65
N TYR A 51 6.40 -5.51 -6.78
CA TYR A 51 5.60 -4.31 -6.82
C TYR A 51 4.17 -4.63 -7.22
N LEU A 52 3.21 -4.06 -6.50
CA LEU A 52 1.79 -4.20 -6.80
C LEU A 52 1.15 -2.83 -7.00
N ALA A 53 0.35 -2.69 -8.04
CA ALA A 53 -0.44 -1.48 -8.25
C ALA A 53 -1.56 -1.41 -7.21
N ALA A 54 -1.81 -0.22 -6.66
CA ALA A 54 -2.83 -0.03 -5.64
C ALA A 54 -4.22 -0.47 -6.10
N THR A 55 -4.58 -0.16 -7.35
CA THR A 55 -5.87 -0.55 -7.92
C THR A 55 -6.05 -2.06 -8.00
N SER A 56 -5.01 -2.76 -8.46
CA SER A 56 -5.01 -4.23 -8.54
C SER A 56 -5.06 -4.86 -7.15
N ALA A 57 -4.32 -4.29 -6.21
CA ALA A 57 -4.31 -4.79 -4.83
C ALA A 57 -5.68 -4.65 -4.17
N ARG A 58 -6.32 -3.50 -4.31
CA ARG A 58 -7.68 -3.30 -3.78
C ARG A 58 -8.67 -4.32 -4.35
N LYS A 59 -8.60 -4.54 -5.65
CA LYS A 59 -9.46 -5.52 -6.33
C LYS A 59 -9.22 -6.94 -5.80
N ALA A 60 -7.96 -7.32 -5.65
CA ALA A 60 -7.59 -8.65 -5.15
C ALA A 60 -8.10 -8.90 -3.73
N VAL A 61 -8.12 -7.88 -2.88
CA VAL A 61 -8.59 -7.97 -1.50
C VAL A 61 -10.12 -7.90 -1.41
N GLY A 62 -10.80 -7.48 -2.47
CA GLY A 62 -12.26 -7.40 -2.50
C GLY A 62 -12.79 -6.03 -2.08
N ILE A 63 -11.97 -5.00 -2.14
CA ILE A 63 -12.40 -3.63 -1.83
C ILE A 63 -13.00 -3.00 -3.07
N THR A 64 -14.27 -2.60 -2.95
CA THR A 64 -14.97 -1.87 -4.01
C THR A 64 -14.94 -0.38 -3.71
N VAL A 65 -14.66 0.43 -4.74
CA VAL A 65 -14.69 1.89 -4.63
C VAL A 65 -15.84 2.40 -5.48
N PRO A 66 -17.02 2.66 -4.88
CA PRO A 66 -18.17 3.17 -5.64
C PRO A 66 -17.88 4.52 -6.26
N LYS A 67 -18.53 4.80 -7.38
CA LYS A 67 -18.41 6.08 -8.07
C LYS A 67 -18.77 7.23 -7.11
N GLY A 68 -17.94 8.27 -7.08
CA GLY A 68 -18.14 9.41 -6.18
C GLY A 68 -17.56 9.25 -4.79
N THR A 69 -16.98 8.10 -4.46
CA THR A 69 -16.30 7.88 -3.18
C THR A 69 -14.77 7.95 -3.36
N LYS A 70 -14.09 8.24 -2.26
CA LYS A 70 -12.62 8.30 -2.27
C LYS A 70 -12.06 6.91 -1.94
N ALA A 71 -11.13 6.43 -2.77
CA ALA A 71 -10.50 5.12 -2.57
C ALA A 71 -9.88 5.00 -1.17
N LYS A 72 -9.18 6.02 -0.70
CA LYS A 72 -8.53 5.99 0.61
C LYS A 72 -9.52 5.76 1.76
N GLN A 73 -10.72 6.32 1.65
CA GLN A 73 -11.75 6.13 2.68
C GLN A 73 -12.29 4.70 2.65
N CYS A 74 -12.50 4.13 1.45
CA CYS A 74 -12.93 2.75 1.31
C CYS A 74 -11.89 1.78 1.86
N VAL A 75 -10.62 2.05 1.64
CA VAL A 75 -9.51 1.22 2.13
C VAL A 75 -9.46 1.24 3.65
N ILE A 76 -9.47 2.42 4.27
CA ILE A 76 -9.37 2.50 5.73
C ILE A 76 -10.60 1.90 6.42
N ASN A 77 -11.79 2.07 5.84
CA ASN A 77 -13.00 1.45 6.37
C ASN A 77 -12.91 -0.07 6.33
N HIS A 78 -12.40 -0.62 5.22
CA HIS A 78 -12.19 -2.06 5.10
C HIS A 78 -11.22 -2.58 6.16
N VAL A 79 -10.11 -1.88 6.36
CA VAL A 79 -9.10 -2.29 7.35
C VAL A 79 -9.68 -2.22 8.76
N ILE A 80 -10.44 -1.20 9.10
CA ILE A 80 -11.11 -1.10 10.40
C ILE A 80 -12.05 -2.29 10.61
N ASP A 81 -12.79 -2.68 9.59
CA ASP A 81 -13.77 -3.77 9.70
C ASP A 81 -13.13 -5.16 9.79
N PHE A 82 -12.01 -5.38 9.11
CA PHE A 82 -11.42 -6.71 8.95
C PHE A 82 -10.15 -6.96 9.74
N VAL A 83 -9.56 -5.91 10.35
CA VAL A 83 -8.33 -6.04 11.13
C VAL A 83 -8.62 -5.61 12.57
N PRO A 84 -8.91 -6.55 13.48
CA PRO A 84 -9.39 -6.20 14.82
C PRO A 84 -8.39 -5.42 15.67
N ASP A 85 -7.10 -5.61 15.42
CA ASP A 85 -6.05 -4.98 16.23
C ASP A 85 -5.51 -3.68 15.62
N VAL A 86 -6.14 -3.17 14.57
CA VAL A 86 -5.66 -1.94 13.95
C VAL A 86 -5.95 -0.75 14.86
N VAL A 87 -4.93 0.10 15.03
CA VAL A 87 -5.05 1.33 15.84
C VAL A 87 -5.12 2.51 14.87
N ILE A 88 -6.23 3.22 14.92
CA ILE A 88 -6.46 4.42 14.10
C ILE A 88 -6.48 5.63 15.01
N GLU A 89 -5.61 6.59 14.72
CA GLU A 89 -5.59 7.88 15.41
C GLU A 89 -6.42 8.90 14.62
N TYR A 90 -7.16 9.72 15.35
CA TYR A 90 -8.07 10.69 14.75
C TYR A 90 -7.64 12.12 15.05
N THR A 91 -7.93 13.01 14.11
CA THR A 91 -7.75 14.45 14.29
C THR A 91 -8.87 15.02 15.19
N LYS A 92 -8.74 16.31 15.58
CA LYS A 92 -9.77 17.00 16.35
C LYS A 92 -11.13 16.98 15.65
N ASN A 93 -11.15 16.94 14.33
CA ASN A 93 -12.38 16.94 13.53
C ASN A 93 -12.97 15.54 13.33
N GLY A 94 -12.37 14.52 13.94
CA GLY A 94 -12.85 13.15 13.83
C GLY A 94 -12.44 12.40 12.57
N ASN A 95 -11.49 12.93 11.82
CA ASN A 95 -10.96 12.28 10.63
C ASN A 95 -9.71 11.47 10.99
N PRO A 96 -9.46 10.32 10.33
CA PRO A 96 -8.21 9.61 10.55
C PRO A 96 -7.00 10.48 10.20
N LYS A 97 -5.94 10.37 10.99
CA LYS A 97 -4.69 11.08 10.67
C LYS A 97 -4.11 10.54 9.36
N PRO A 98 -3.38 11.40 8.59
CA PRO A 98 -2.84 10.99 7.28
C PRO A 98 -2.02 9.70 7.30
N GLN A 99 -1.19 9.48 8.33
CA GLN A 99 -0.39 8.27 8.42
C GLN A 99 -1.23 7.00 8.55
N CYS A 100 -2.47 7.10 9.02
CA CYS A 100 -3.35 5.95 9.14
C CYS A 100 -3.82 5.46 7.76
N PHE A 101 -3.98 6.36 6.80
CA PHE A 101 -4.31 5.99 5.42
C PHE A 101 -3.15 5.22 4.79
N ASP A 102 -1.91 5.67 5.00
CA ASP A 102 -0.72 4.97 4.49
C ASP A 102 -0.57 3.59 5.13
N LYS A 103 -0.84 3.50 6.41
CA LYS A 103 -0.82 2.24 7.15
C LYS A 103 -1.86 1.26 6.59
N ALA A 104 -3.07 1.75 6.30
CA ALA A 104 -4.13 0.94 5.71
C ALA A 104 -3.75 0.47 4.31
N ASP A 105 -3.17 1.33 3.49
CA ASP A 105 -2.70 0.98 2.15
C ASP A 105 -1.63 -0.10 2.21
N SER A 106 -0.69 -0.01 3.15
CA SER A 106 0.36 -1.02 3.30
C SER A 106 -0.22 -2.40 3.65
N TRP A 107 -1.26 -2.44 4.48
CA TRP A 107 -1.95 -3.68 4.81
C TRP A 107 -2.59 -4.30 3.57
N VAL A 108 -3.25 -3.49 2.74
CA VAL A 108 -3.88 -3.97 1.50
C VAL A 108 -2.84 -4.55 0.54
N ILE A 109 -1.71 -3.89 0.38
CA ILE A 109 -0.61 -4.39 -0.46
C ILE A 109 -0.10 -5.74 0.06
N ALA A 110 0.12 -5.86 1.36
CA ALA A 110 0.57 -7.11 1.98
C ALA A 110 -0.45 -8.23 1.81
N LYS A 111 -1.73 -7.95 2.03
CA LYS A 111 -2.80 -8.93 1.89
C LYS A 111 -2.96 -9.39 0.44
N ALA A 112 -2.92 -8.45 -0.51
CA ALA A 112 -2.98 -8.77 -1.94
C ALA A 112 -1.80 -9.65 -2.36
N GLY A 113 -0.60 -9.32 -1.88
CA GLY A 113 0.59 -10.13 -2.13
C GLY A 113 0.46 -11.53 -1.56
N TRP A 114 -0.07 -11.64 -0.35
CA TRP A 114 -0.31 -12.96 0.26
C TRP A 114 -1.29 -13.80 -0.57
N ILE A 115 -2.39 -13.18 -1.03
CA ILE A 115 -3.37 -13.85 -1.89
C ILE A 115 -2.71 -14.32 -3.20
N GLU A 116 -1.92 -13.47 -3.81
CA GLU A 116 -1.20 -13.82 -5.05
C GLU A 116 -0.27 -15.01 -4.84
N CYS A 117 0.46 -15.04 -3.73
CA CYS A 117 1.34 -16.16 -3.39
C CYS A 117 0.57 -17.47 -3.19
N GLN A 118 -0.65 -17.41 -2.62
CA GLN A 118 -1.49 -18.61 -2.45
C GLN A 118 -1.95 -19.19 -3.80
N ASN A 119 -2.05 -18.35 -4.83
CA ASN A 119 -2.54 -18.74 -6.14
C ASN A 119 -1.42 -19.13 -7.13
N ARG A 120 -0.17 -19.09 -6.70
CA ARG A 120 0.97 -19.48 -7.52
C ARG A 120 1.17 -21.00 -7.55
#